data_8fdf08b86200b84fbe9bf78b75bc5a08
#
_entry.id   8fdf08b86200b84fbe9bf78b75bc5a08
#
_cell.length_a   1.000
_cell.length_b   1.000
_cell.length_c   1.000
_cell.angle_alpha   90.00
_cell.angle_beta   90.00
_cell.angle_gamma   90.00
#
_symmetry.space_group_name_H-M   'P 1'
#
loop_
_entity.id
_entity.type
_entity.pdbx_description
1 polymer ?
#
loop_
_entity_poly.entity_id
_entity_poly.type
_entity_poly.pdbx_seq_one_letter_code
_entity_poly.pdbx_strand_id
1 'polypeptide(L)'
;MAYEVTATRRRPQTFTGLVGQEFVAETLKNSIQSGKIANAYLFSGPRGCGKTSTARILAKALNCRKGPTADPCGECDACKEITAGSSLDVIEIDGASNNSVEGVRQIKDEVLFPPQSCRYKIYIIDEVHMLSNNAFNALLKTIEEPPPHVVFIFATTELQKVPATIKSRCQQFNYRLVPVEKVKEQLAQAASELGIKAQDEALYWIAREAGGSMRDSYTLFDQVAAFSGDEITYEKIRDKLGLVGIDRLNELFGLCVSGDSSNVLLRFDEYLQNGVSIEQLISNCTDYLRSILFIKNGIKKEALLGQSAERFSKDVVNAWTSIQVERALSIFMQLYRDIRYSLNPRYEFELALSRLCWLKDYVSAQEVKKAVDAVKPVLLNAAGPRKLSAQINSTGGTPAAEVASPVKKNEASSVPERNSRPNGLPTFSALTEESDEVSESSADGQTDPFLDGGAEPPVKKSAVAFAAGQPDSSPEFPAVQQEKNPAMKNVDSGDLAKVRNAIISDFSIEDAMIANSLSETNGWTLNGNTITVAASTRFVQVQLQSVTDKISAYLSQVYGRTIAFEVKVFEKQAEEEKIVLPKEVEILCDVFKGSLLGAQ
;
A
#
# COMPACT_ATOMS: atom_id res chain seq x y z
N MET A 1 -29.05 -32.34 4.32
CA MET A 1 -28.86 -30.97 4.83
C MET A 1 -28.07 -30.18 3.77
N ALA A 2 -28.44 -28.95 3.48
CA ALA A 2 -27.63 -28.12 2.59
C ALA A 2 -26.24 -27.91 3.24
N TYR A 3 -25.18 -27.97 2.44
CA TYR A 3 -23.82 -27.72 2.89
C TYR A 3 -23.71 -26.23 3.32
N GLU A 4 -23.38 -26.01 4.58
CA GLU A 4 -23.10 -24.67 5.11
C GLU A 4 -21.61 -24.50 5.35
N VAL A 5 -21.04 -23.43 4.81
CA VAL A 5 -19.61 -23.07 4.93
C VAL A 5 -19.24 -22.89 6.40
N THR A 6 -18.11 -23.45 6.83
CA THR A 6 -17.65 -23.42 8.22
C THR A 6 -17.56 -22.00 8.78
N ALA A 7 -17.17 -21.02 7.97
CA ALA A 7 -17.14 -19.59 8.37
C ALA A 7 -18.52 -19.05 8.78
N THR A 8 -19.62 -19.55 8.21
CA THR A 8 -20.99 -19.16 8.57
C THR A 8 -21.47 -19.96 9.78
N ARG A 9 -21.33 -21.28 9.73
CA ARG A 9 -21.74 -22.20 10.80
C ARG A 9 -21.08 -21.87 12.14
N ARG A 10 -19.79 -21.55 12.15
CA ARG A 10 -19.03 -21.22 13.37
C ARG A 10 -18.96 -19.72 13.66
N ARG A 11 -19.84 -18.93 13.04
CA ARG A 11 -19.94 -17.51 13.38
C ARG A 11 -20.34 -17.35 14.86
N PRO A 12 -19.56 -16.62 15.68
CA PRO A 12 -19.84 -16.51 17.12
C PRO A 12 -21.22 -15.90 17.36
N GLN A 13 -21.97 -16.54 18.26
CA GLN A 13 -23.34 -16.15 18.61
C GLN A 13 -23.43 -15.39 19.96
N THR A 14 -22.35 -15.44 20.75
CA THR A 14 -22.23 -14.80 22.06
C THR A 14 -20.88 -14.09 22.18
N PHE A 15 -20.75 -13.17 23.12
CA PHE A 15 -19.49 -12.47 23.37
C PHE A 15 -18.37 -13.42 23.84
N THR A 16 -18.71 -14.54 24.50
CA THR A 16 -17.73 -15.55 24.91
C THR A 16 -17.14 -16.34 23.74
N GLY A 17 -17.86 -16.39 22.62
CA GLY A 17 -17.40 -17.03 21.40
C GLY A 17 -16.46 -16.16 20.56
N LEU A 18 -16.19 -14.92 20.94
CA LEU A 18 -15.27 -14.02 20.24
C LEU A 18 -13.82 -14.38 20.56
N VAL A 19 -13.15 -15.04 19.64
CA VAL A 19 -11.75 -15.47 19.81
C VAL A 19 -10.79 -14.31 19.60
N GLY A 20 -9.86 -14.12 20.55
CA GLY A 20 -8.80 -13.11 20.46
C GLY A 20 -9.25 -11.65 20.66
N GLN A 21 -10.52 -11.45 21.05
CA GLN A 21 -11.12 -10.12 21.29
C GLN A 21 -11.67 -9.99 22.71
N GLU A 22 -11.00 -10.60 23.68
CA GLU A 22 -11.47 -10.68 25.07
C GLU A 22 -11.77 -9.31 25.66
N PHE A 23 -10.89 -8.34 25.43
CA PHE A 23 -11.05 -6.97 25.93
C PHE A 23 -12.31 -6.29 25.37
N VAL A 24 -12.60 -6.45 24.07
CA VAL A 24 -13.79 -5.90 23.42
C VAL A 24 -15.04 -6.55 24.00
N ALA A 25 -15.04 -7.88 24.11
CA ALA A 25 -16.15 -8.66 24.65
C ALA A 25 -16.48 -8.28 26.10
N GLU A 26 -15.46 -8.17 26.95
CA GLU A 26 -15.61 -7.81 28.34
C GLU A 26 -16.11 -6.37 28.51
N THR A 27 -15.55 -5.41 27.77
CA THR A 27 -15.98 -4.02 27.81
C THR A 27 -17.43 -3.84 27.39
N LEU A 28 -17.88 -4.52 26.32
CA LEU A 28 -19.27 -4.49 25.89
C LEU A 28 -20.20 -5.15 26.90
N LYS A 29 -19.84 -6.30 27.48
CA LYS A 29 -20.59 -6.95 28.55
C LYS A 29 -20.79 -6.03 29.75
N ASN A 30 -19.73 -5.39 30.22
CA ASN A 30 -19.76 -4.45 31.35
C ASN A 30 -20.61 -3.21 31.03
N SER A 31 -20.55 -2.69 29.82
CA SER A 31 -21.38 -1.57 29.37
C SER A 31 -22.87 -1.91 29.41
N ILE A 32 -23.25 -3.10 28.92
CA ILE A 32 -24.63 -3.57 28.92
C ILE A 32 -25.13 -3.80 30.37
N GLN A 33 -24.33 -4.48 31.20
CA GLN A 33 -24.70 -4.75 32.61
C GLN A 33 -24.86 -3.49 33.43
N SER A 34 -24.06 -2.46 33.15
CA SER A 34 -24.15 -1.16 33.83
C SER A 34 -25.24 -0.23 33.23
N GLY A 35 -25.93 -0.66 32.18
CA GLY A 35 -26.94 0.15 31.49
C GLY A 35 -26.36 1.35 30.73
N LYS A 36 -25.04 1.41 30.55
CA LYS A 36 -24.33 2.49 29.80
C LYS A 36 -24.22 2.13 28.32
N ILE A 37 -25.33 2.22 27.61
CA ILE A 37 -25.40 1.91 26.18
C ILE A 37 -25.12 3.21 25.43
N ALA A 38 -24.11 3.18 24.53
CA ALA A 38 -23.80 4.29 23.65
C ALA A 38 -24.77 4.32 22.45
N ASN A 39 -25.05 5.51 21.95
CA ASN A 39 -25.89 5.69 20.77
C ASN A 39 -25.16 5.30 19.46
N ALA A 40 -23.82 5.36 19.46
CA ALA A 40 -23.01 4.97 18.31
C ALA A 40 -21.75 4.22 18.74
N TYR A 41 -21.48 3.13 18.05
CA TYR A 41 -20.31 2.28 18.21
C TYR A 41 -19.49 2.29 16.91
N LEU A 42 -18.17 2.28 17.02
CA LEU A 42 -17.27 2.16 15.86
C LEU A 42 -16.29 1.00 16.09
N PHE A 43 -16.45 -0.06 15.32
CA PHE A 43 -15.62 -1.25 15.34
C PHE A 43 -14.60 -1.16 14.21
N SER A 44 -13.32 -1.01 14.55
CA SER A 44 -12.22 -0.87 13.59
C SER A 44 -11.23 -2.02 13.71
N GLY A 45 -10.62 -2.41 12.60
CA GLY A 45 -9.56 -3.43 12.59
C GLY A 45 -9.59 -4.32 11.36
N PRO A 46 -8.62 -5.25 11.22
CA PRO A 46 -8.47 -6.09 10.05
C PRO A 46 -9.71 -6.88 9.66
N ARG A 47 -9.76 -7.33 8.40
CA ARG A 47 -10.84 -8.18 7.89
C ARG A 47 -10.88 -9.52 8.65
N GLY A 48 -12.06 -10.07 8.84
CA GLY A 48 -12.24 -11.42 9.41
C GLY A 48 -12.01 -11.56 10.92
N CYS A 49 -11.76 -10.47 11.67
CA CYS A 49 -11.52 -10.48 13.12
C CYS A 49 -12.80 -10.43 13.97
N GLY A 50 -14.00 -10.48 13.38
CA GLY A 50 -15.26 -10.58 14.11
C GLY A 50 -16.04 -9.28 14.31
N LYS A 51 -15.71 -8.16 13.63
CA LYS A 51 -16.43 -6.86 13.76
C LYS A 51 -17.92 -6.97 13.54
N THR A 52 -18.34 -7.45 12.38
CA THR A 52 -19.77 -7.63 12.03
C THR A 52 -20.46 -8.68 12.91
N SER A 53 -19.72 -9.74 13.32
CA SER A 53 -20.25 -10.73 14.27
C SER A 53 -20.53 -10.09 15.62
N THR A 54 -19.62 -9.26 16.13
CA THR A 54 -19.83 -8.53 17.38
C THR A 54 -20.99 -7.55 17.28
N ALA A 55 -21.15 -6.87 16.13
CA ALA A 55 -22.29 -5.98 15.89
C ALA A 55 -23.62 -6.73 16.03
N ARG A 56 -23.72 -7.93 15.44
CA ARG A 56 -24.93 -8.79 15.57
C ARG A 56 -25.11 -9.32 17.00
N ILE A 57 -24.04 -9.66 17.71
CA ILE A 57 -24.11 -10.07 19.11
C ILE A 57 -24.61 -8.92 19.99
N LEU A 58 -24.07 -7.72 19.79
CA LEU A 58 -24.51 -6.52 20.49
C LEU A 58 -25.99 -6.23 20.19
N ALA A 59 -26.42 -6.31 18.94
CA ALA A 59 -27.82 -6.14 18.54
C ALA A 59 -28.74 -7.18 19.25
N LYS A 60 -28.32 -8.44 19.33
CA LYS A 60 -29.03 -9.47 20.09
C LYS A 60 -29.07 -9.16 21.59
N ALA A 61 -27.95 -8.72 22.15
CA ALA A 61 -27.84 -8.40 23.57
C ALA A 61 -28.79 -7.27 23.99
N LEU A 62 -28.93 -6.24 23.14
CA LEU A 62 -29.84 -5.10 23.36
C LEU A 62 -31.31 -5.47 23.15
N ASN A 63 -31.62 -6.31 22.16
CA ASN A 63 -32.98 -6.63 21.71
C ASN A 63 -33.51 -7.97 22.22
N CYS A 64 -32.72 -8.75 22.95
CA CYS A 64 -33.17 -10.01 23.53
C CYS A 64 -34.40 -9.82 24.43
N ARG A 65 -35.39 -10.72 24.36
CA ARG A 65 -36.58 -10.69 25.23
C ARG A 65 -36.21 -10.62 26.73
N LYS A 66 -35.10 -11.29 27.12
CA LYS A 66 -34.54 -11.28 28.48
C LYS A 66 -33.63 -10.10 28.79
N GLY A 67 -33.41 -9.19 27.80
CA GLY A 67 -32.41 -8.14 27.92
C GLY A 67 -32.95 -6.71 28.17
N PRO A 68 -32.08 -5.71 28.10
CA PRO A 68 -30.65 -5.79 27.70
C PRO A 68 -29.83 -6.72 28.57
N THR A 69 -29.07 -7.62 27.96
CA THR A 69 -28.29 -8.65 28.69
C THR A 69 -26.96 -8.91 28.01
N ALA A 70 -25.91 -9.16 28.82
CA ALA A 70 -24.61 -9.56 28.30
C ALA A 70 -24.62 -10.93 27.60
N ASP A 71 -25.59 -11.78 27.94
CA ASP A 71 -25.74 -13.13 27.41
C ASP A 71 -27.11 -13.31 26.74
N PRO A 72 -27.23 -12.98 25.45
CA PRO A 72 -28.47 -13.13 24.69
C PRO A 72 -28.89 -14.60 24.60
N CYS A 73 -30.20 -14.86 24.76
CA CYS A 73 -30.70 -16.23 24.89
C CYS A 73 -30.58 -17.08 23.62
N GLY A 74 -30.45 -16.48 22.43
CA GLY A 74 -30.37 -17.22 21.15
C GLY A 74 -31.68 -17.87 20.66
N GLU A 75 -32.72 -17.94 21.50
CA GLU A 75 -33.95 -18.72 21.25
C GLU A 75 -35.18 -17.87 20.96
N CYS A 76 -35.26 -16.63 21.45
CA CYS A 76 -36.39 -15.75 21.21
C CYS A 76 -36.39 -15.23 19.77
N ASP A 77 -37.57 -14.76 19.31
CA ASP A 77 -37.79 -14.34 17.94
C ASP A 77 -36.79 -13.28 17.50
N ALA A 78 -36.58 -12.24 18.31
CA ALA A 78 -35.57 -11.21 18.04
C ALA A 78 -34.15 -11.80 17.86
N CYS A 79 -33.72 -12.73 18.72
CA CYS A 79 -32.41 -13.37 18.58
C CYS A 79 -32.30 -14.22 17.30
N LYS A 80 -33.35 -14.95 16.94
CA LYS A 80 -33.38 -15.77 15.74
C LYS A 80 -33.38 -14.93 14.46
N GLU A 81 -34.23 -13.91 14.41
CA GLU A 81 -34.32 -12.98 13.28
C GLU A 81 -32.98 -12.22 13.04
N ILE A 82 -32.36 -11.72 14.12
CA ILE A 82 -31.05 -11.05 14.02
C ILE A 82 -29.96 -12.02 13.54
N THR A 83 -29.99 -13.26 14.01
CA THR A 83 -29.04 -14.27 13.54
C THR A 83 -29.24 -14.61 12.06
N ALA A 84 -30.49 -14.70 11.62
CA ALA A 84 -30.85 -14.95 10.22
C ALA A 84 -30.67 -13.71 9.31
N GLY A 85 -30.52 -12.49 9.90
CA GLY A 85 -30.45 -11.25 9.13
C GLY A 85 -31.81 -10.82 8.55
N SER A 86 -32.91 -11.26 9.13
CA SER A 86 -34.30 -10.99 8.68
C SER A 86 -35.08 -10.03 9.59
N SER A 87 -34.44 -9.49 10.61
CA SER A 87 -35.07 -8.56 11.54
C SER A 87 -35.36 -7.20 10.88
N LEU A 88 -36.58 -6.68 11.05
CA LEU A 88 -37.01 -5.38 10.55
C LEU A 88 -36.44 -4.22 11.40
N ASP A 89 -36.07 -4.51 12.66
CA ASP A 89 -35.53 -3.51 13.60
C ASP A 89 -33.99 -3.53 13.67
N VAL A 90 -33.32 -4.50 13.04
CA VAL A 90 -31.87 -4.57 12.96
C VAL A 90 -31.46 -4.62 11.48
N ILE A 91 -31.13 -3.47 10.96
CA ILE A 91 -30.86 -3.26 9.53
C ILE A 91 -29.35 -3.30 9.32
N GLU A 92 -28.88 -4.28 8.54
CA GLU A 92 -27.47 -4.42 8.16
C GLU A 92 -27.26 -3.90 6.76
N ILE A 93 -26.37 -2.93 6.60
CA ILE A 93 -26.10 -2.21 5.37
C ILE A 93 -24.60 -2.36 5.08
N ASP A 94 -24.29 -2.80 3.86
CA ASP A 94 -22.92 -2.77 3.35
C ASP A 94 -22.64 -1.39 2.74
N GLY A 95 -21.68 -0.66 3.32
CA GLY A 95 -21.30 0.67 2.87
C GLY A 95 -20.69 0.69 1.46
N ALA A 96 -20.16 -0.44 0.98
CA ALA A 96 -19.63 -0.53 -0.38
C ALA A 96 -20.75 -0.52 -1.43
N SER A 97 -21.85 -1.21 -1.14
CA SER A 97 -23.03 -1.30 -2.02
C SER A 97 -23.97 -0.09 -1.90
N ASN A 98 -23.95 0.58 -0.72
CA ASN A 98 -24.85 1.70 -0.39
C ASN A 98 -24.10 2.98 -0.05
N ASN A 99 -23.12 3.36 -0.88
CA ASN A 99 -22.27 4.53 -0.67
C ASN A 99 -22.91 5.87 -1.01
N SER A 100 -24.12 5.86 -1.58
CA SER A 100 -24.82 7.05 -2.06
C SER A 100 -25.44 7.88 -0.93
N VAL A 101 -25.64 9.16 -1.20
CA VAL A 101 -26.36 10.07 -0.29
C VAL A 101 -27.84 9.68 -0.13
N GLU A 102 -28.43 9.13 -1.20
CA GLU A 102 -29.83 8.68 -1.22
C GLU A 102 -30.08 7.53 -0.26
N GLY A 103 -29.21 6.51 -0.25
CA GLY A 103 -29.31 5.39 0.70
C GLY A 103 -29.23 5.87 2.16
N VAL A 104 -28.35 6.82 2.44
CA VAL A 104 -28.22 7.41 3.78
C VAL A 104 -29.43 8.31 4.15
N ARG A 105 -30.02 9.03 3.19
CA ARG A 105 -31.26 9.79 3.43
C ARG A 105 -32.42 8.89 3.80
N GLN A 106 -32.56 7.74 3.16
CA GLN A 106 -33.56 6.73 3.54
C GLN A 106 -33.39 6.30 4.99
N ILE A 107 -32.15 6.00 5.42
CA ILE A 107 -31.84 5.68 6.82
C ILE A 107 -32.32 6.82 7.73
N LYS A 108 -32.02 8.08 7.39
CA LYS A 108 -32.40 9.25 8.19
C LYS A 108 -33.92 9.39 8.35
N ASP A 109 -34.67 9.10 7.30
CA ASP A 109 -36.14 9.17 7.34
C ASP A 109 -36.72 7.99 8.13
N GLU A 110 -36.14 6.79 7.99
CA GLU A 110 -36.55 5.59 8.74
C GLU A 110 -36.22 5.64 10.24
N VAL A 111 -35.15 6.33 10.63
CA VAL A 111 -34.73 6.50 12.04
C VAL A 111 -35.80 7.16 12.89
N LEU A 112 -36.67 7.99 12.30
CA LEU A 112 -37.74 8.68 13.02
C LEU A 112 -38.85 7.74 13.49
N PHE A 113 -38.99 6.58 12.84
CA PHE A 113 -40.03 5.60 13.21
C PHE A 113 -39.51 4.68 14.32
N PRO A 114 -40.34 4.44 15.36
CA PRO A 114 -39.96 3.53 16.44
C PRO A 114 -39.83 2.09 15.95
N PRO A 115 -39.09 1.23 16.69
CA PRO A 115 -38.99 -0.19 16.35
C PRO A 115 -40.35 -0.87 16.42
N GLN A 116 -40.54 -1.90 15.57
CA GLN A 116 -41.83 -2.61 15.47
C GLN A 116 -41.97 -3.73 16.51
N SER A 117 -40.92 -4.51 16.74
CA SER A 117 -40.94 -5.69 17.61
C SER A 117 -39.86 -5.69 18.67
N CYS A 118 -38.80 -4.93 18.49
CA CYS A 118 -37.65 -4.86 19.36
C CYS A 118 -37.67 -3.65 20.30
N ARG A 119 -36.68 -3.54 21.20
CA ARG A 119 -36.49 -2.35 22.08
C ARG A 119 -35.76 -1.24 21.37
N TYR A 120 -34.75 -1.61 20.56
CA TYR A 120 -33.90 -0.69 19.84
C TYR A 120 -33.98 -0.97 18.34
N LYS A 121 -34.01 0.09 17.57
CA LYS A 121 -33.79 0.05 16.13
C LYS A 121 -32.29 0.23 15.88
N ILE A 122 -31.64 -0.77 15.30
CA ILE A 122 -30.19 -0.84 15.21
C ILE A 122 -29.78 -0.83 13.74
N TYR A 123 -28.90 0.10 13.40
CA TYR A 123 -28.29 0.19 12.08
C TYR A 123 -26.86 -0.27 12.15
N ILE A 124 -26.55 -1.40 11.51
CA ILE A 124 -25.20 -1.93 11.35
C ILE A 124 -24.73 -1.53 9.98
N ILE A 125 -23.73 -0.64 9.90
CA ILE A 125 -23.15 -0.21 8.63
C ILE A 125 -21.73 -0.80 8.54
N ASP A 126 -21.59 -1.85 7.73
CA ASP A 126 -20.31 -2.50 7.51
C ASP A 126 -19.51 -1.75 6.42
N GLU A 127 -18.20 -1.82 6.49
CA GLU A 127 -17.24 -1.09 5.66
C GLU A 127 -17.62 0.40 5.48
N VAL A 128 -17.97 1.03 6.60
CA VAL A 128 -18.47 2.42 6.62
C VAL A 128 -17.53 3.42 5.95
N HIS A 129 -16.24 3.13 5.86
CA HIS A 129 -15.26 3.98 5.18
C HIS A 129 -15.50 4.12 3.66
N MET A 130 -16.37 3.29 3.08
CA MET A 130 -16.76 3.36 1.67
C MET A 130 -17.85 4.40 1.41
N LEU A 131 -18.50 4.93 2.47
CA LEU A 131 -19.49 5.99 2.32
C LEU A 131 -18.84 7.28 1.79
N SER A 132 -19.56 8.00 0.94
CA SER A 132 -19.12 9.31 0.47
C SER A 132 -19.10 10.34 1.61
N ASN A 133 -18.28 11.38 1.48
CA ASN A 133 -18.22 12.47 2.47
C ASN A 133 -19.60 13.14 2.68
N ASN A 134 -20.39 13.26 1.62
CA ASN A 134 -21.75 13.82 1.71
C ASN A 134 -22.70 12.88 2.46
N ALA A 135 -22.55 11.56 2.34
CA ALA A 135 -23.29 10.57 3.09
C ALA A 135 -22.94 10.64 4.59
N PHE A 136 -21.66 10.75 4.93
CA PHE A 136 -21.23 10.98 6.31
C PHE A 136 -21.84 12.26 6.91
N ASN A 137 -21.79 13.36 6.17
CA ASN A 137 -22.36 14.64 6.62
C ASN A 137 -23.88 14.56 6.86
N ALA A 138 -24.60 13.79 6.05
CA ALA A 138 -26.03 13.57 6.23
C ALA A 138 -26.36 12.80 7.52
N LEU A 139 -25.45 11.91 7.99
CA LEU A 139 -25.63 11.15 9.23
C LEU A 139 -25.24 11.94 10.49
N LEU A 140 -24.41 12.99 10.41
CA LEU A 140 -23.86 13.68 11.57
C LEU A 140 -24.93 14.12 12.55
N LYS A 141 -25.97 14.83 12.09
CA LYS A 141 -27.05 15.32 12.96
C LYS A 141 -27.80 14.18 13.65
N THR A 142 -28.03 13.06 12.96
CA THR A 142 -28.72 11.90 13.51
C THR A 142 -27.87 11.14 14.53
N ILE A 143 -26.54 11.15 14.38
CA ILE A 143 -25.61 10.53 15.34
C ILE A 143 -25.42 11.42 16.57
N GLU A 144 -25.48 12.76 16.42
CA GLU A 144 -25.38 13.73 17.53
C GLU A 144 -26.60 13.67 18.44
N GLU A 145 -27.79 13.69 17.85
CA GLU A 145 -29.07 13.72 18.54
C GLU A 145 -29.97 12.57 18.06
N PRO A 146 -29.58 11.31 18.31
CA PRO A 146 -30.37 10.17 17.86
C PRO A 146 -31.65 10.05 18.72
N PRO A 147 -32.76 9.56 18.13
CA PRO A 147 -33.90 9.15 18.91
C PRO A 147 -33.49 8.10 19.97
N PRO A 148 -34.12 8.09 21.17
CA PRO A 148 -33.68 7.26 22.29
C PRO A 148 -33.76 5.74 22.03
N HIS A 149 -34.44 5.33 20.99
CA HIS A 149 -34.58 3.94 20.57
C HIS A 149 -33.62 3.54 19.48
N VAL A 150 -32.70 4.41 19.04
CA VAL A 150 -31.80 4.15 17.90
C VAL A 150 -30.37 3.94 18.37
N VAL A 151 -29.71 2.92 17.80
CA VAL A 151 -28.29 2.64 18.02
C VAL A 151 -27.63 2.42 16.66
N PHE A 152 -26.51 3.12 16.43
CA PHE A 152 -25.67 2.93 15.27
C PHE A 152 -24.46 2.04 15.61
N ILE A 153 -24.13 1.11 14.73
CA ILE A 153 -22.93 0.28 14.85
C ILE A 153 -22.18 0.35 13.52
N PHE A 154 -21.10 1.07 13.49
CA PHE A 154 -20.22 1.19 12.34
C PHE A 154 -19.10 0.16 12.41
N ALA A 155 -18.82 -0.53 11.32
CA ALA A 155 -17.67 -1.39 11.18
C ALA A 155 -16.77 -0.92 10.02
N THR A 156 -15.46 -0.99 10.18
CA THR A 156 -14.50 -0.57 9.17
C THR A 156 -13.20 -1.36 9.25
N THR A 157 -12.61 -1.60 8.09
CA THR A 157 -11.22 -2.07 7.98
C THR A 157 -10.22 -0.91 7.96
N GLU A 158 -10.65 0.29 7.61
CA GLU A 158 -9.80 1.46 7.42
C GLU A 158 -10.26 2.66 8.27
N LEU A 159 -9.86 2.66 9.54
CA LEU A 159 -10.23 3.71 10.49
C LEU A 159 -9.77 5.12 10.04
N GLN A 160 -8.64 5.22 9.34
CA GLN A 160 -8.08 6.47 8.86
C GLN A 160 -8.99 7.20 7.86
N LYS A 161 -9.77 6.46 7.06
CA LYS A 161 -10.72 7.03 6.09
C LYS A 161 -12.02 7.54 6.73
N VAL A 162 -12.32 7.15 7.98
CA VAL A 162 -13.52 7.63 8.68
C VAL A 162 -13.27 9.05 9.20
N PRO A 163 -14.18 10.03 8.94
CA PRO A 163 -14.02 11.40 9.40
C PRO A 163 -13.88 11.51 10.92
N ALA A 164 -13.07 12.47 11.39
CA ALA A 164 -12.84 12.72 12.82
C ALA A 164 -14.15 13.10 13.54
N THR A 165 -15.05 13.80 12.85
CA THR A 165 -16.38 14.18 13.34
C THR A 165 -17.27 12.99 13.73
N ILE A 166 -17.20 11.89 12.99
CA ILE A 166 -17.88 10.63 13.31
C ILE A 166 -17.16 9.92 14.46
N LYS A 167 -15.82 9.82 14.37
CA LYS A 167 -15.01 9.14 15.41
C LYS A 167 -15.21 9.71 16.80
N SER A 168 -15.34 11.02 16.91
CA SER A 168 -15.53 11.71 18.21
C SER A 168 -16.89 11.44 18.88
N ARG A 169 -17.89 10.99 18.11
CA ARG A 169 -19.25 10.70 18.56
C ARG A 169 -19.53 9.23 18.82
N CYS A 170 -18.56 8.36 18.46
CA CYS A 170 -18.69 6.92 18.61
C CYS A 170 -17.83 6.39 19.74
N GLN A 171 -18.34 5.39 20.46
CA GLN A 171 -17.52 4.55 21.30
C GLN A 171 -16.69 3.63 20.39
N GLN A 172 -15.35 3.79 20.44
CA GLN A 172 -14.44 3.11 19.52
C GLN A 172 -13.89 1.82 20.13
N PHE A 173 -13.84 0.77 19.31
CA PHE A 173 -13.27 -0.53 19.64
C PHE A 173 -12.32 -0.99 18.54
N ASN A 174 -11.07 -1.29 18.91
CA ASN A 174 -10.04 -1.75 17.98
C ASN A 174 -9.88 -3.26 18.08
N TYR A 175 -10.17 -3.94 16.97
CA TYR A 175 -9.99 -5.37 16.79
C TYR A 175 -8.57 -5.68 16.34
N ARG A 176 -8.03 -6.80 16.81
CA ARG A 176 -6.70 -7.26 16.47
C ARG A 176 -6.78 -8.56 15.67
N LEU A 177 -5.71 -8.87 14.96
CA LEU A 177 -5.52 -10.20 14.37
C LEU A 177 -5.49 -11.25 15.50
N VAL A 178 -6.10 -12.39 15.22
CA VAL A 178 -6.15 -13.50 16.18
C VAL A 178 -4.79 -14.22 16.17
N PRO A 179 -4.18 -14.51 17.32
CA PRO A 179 -2.94 -15.30 17.38
C PRO A 179 -3.10 -16.66 16.69
N VAL A 180 -2.04 -17.10 16.00
CA VAL A 180 -2.02 -18.33 15.19
C VAL A 180 -2.42 -19.55 16.02
N GLU A 181 -1.98 -19.63 17.28
CA GLU A 181 -2.30 -20.71 18.20
C GLU A 181 -3.81 -20.80 18.47
N LYS A 182 -4.46 -19.66 18.72
CA LYS A 182 -5.93 -19.61 18.92
C LYS A 182 -6.70 -19.96 17.66
N VAL A 183 -6.21 -19.53 16.49
CA VAL A 183 -6.79 -19.91 15.20
C VAL A 183 -6.67 -21.41 15.01
N LYS A 184 -5.49 -22.01 15.26
CA LYS A 184 -5.25 -23.45 15.18
C LYS A 184 -6.21 -24.24 16.09
N GLU A 185 -6.39 -23.81 17.34
CA GLU A 185 -7.34 -24.42 18.27
C GLU A 185 -8.77 -24.43 17.72
N GLN A 186 -9.20 -23.32 17.12
CA GLN A 186 -10.53 -23.21 16.51
C GLN A 186 -10.67 -24.12 15.27
N LEU A 187 -9.62 -24.27 14.48
CA LEU A 187 -9.59 -25.18 13.34
C LEU A 187 -9.61 -26.63 13.79
N ALA A 188 -8.89 -26.99 14.86
CA ALA A 188 -8.92 -28.33 15.44
C ALA A 188 -10.32 -28.70 15.94
N GLN A 189 -11.04 -27.78 16.59
CA GLN A 189 -12.42 -27.96 16.97
C GLN A 189 -13.33 -28.13 15.75
N ALA A 190 -13.13 -27.35 14.69
CA ALA A 190 -13.90 -27.45 13.45
C ALA A 190 -13.70 -28.82 12.77
N ALA A 191 -12.45 -29.32 12.72
CA ALA A 191 -12.12 -30.64 12.20
C ALA A 191 -12.80 -31.76 13.00
N SER A 192 -12.77 -31.65 14.33
CA SER A 192 -13.43 -32.61 15.22
C SER A 192 -14.95 -32.67 15.01
N GLU A 193 -15.61 -31.50 14.85
CA GLU A 193 -17.06 -31.43 14.58
C GLU A 193 -17.45 -32.08 13.25
N LEU A 194 -16.56 -31.99 12.26
CA LEU A 194 -16.76 -32.63 10.94
C LEU A 194 -16.32 -34.08 10.89
N GLY A 195 -15.72 -34.62 11.96
CA GLY A 195 -15.16 -35.96 12.02
C GLY A 195 -13.91 -36.14 11.13
N ILE A 196 -13.26 -35.06 10.74
CA ILE A 196 -12.06 -35.07 9.90
C ILE A 196 -10.83 -35.16 10.78
N LYS A 197 -9.94 -36.12 10.49
CA LYS A 197 -8.63 -36.21 11.13
C LYS A 197 -7.72 -35.15 10.53
N ALA A 198 -7.11 -34.32 11.35
CA ALA A 198 -6.22 -33.27 10.87
C ALA A 198 -4.89 -33.30 11.64
N GLN A 199 -3.78 -33.28 10.90
CA GLN A 199 -2.45 -33.18 11.49
C GLN A 199 -2.24 -31.76 12.05
N ASP A 200 -1.56 -31.66 13.16
CA ASP A 200 -1.28 -30.39 13.84
C ASP A 200 -0.49 -29.42 12.97
N GLU A 201 0.47 -29.92 12.20
CA GLU A 201 1.27 -29.15 11.25
C GLU A 201 0.41 -28.58 10.11
N ALA A 202 -0.57 -29.35 9.64
CA ALA A 202 -1.50 -28.90 8.60
C ALA A 202 -2.41 -27.78 9.11
N LEU A 203 -2.97 -27.93 10.31
CA LEU A 203 -3.79 -26.89 10.95
C LEU A 203 -2.98 -25.63 11.27
N TYR A 204 -1.74 -25.80 11.71
CA TYR A 204 -0.83 -24.69 11.96
C TYR A 204 -0.53 -23.92 10.66
N TRP A 205 -0.31 -24.63 9.56
CA TRP A 205 -0.10 -24.02 8.25
C TRP A 205 -1.31 -23.20 7.83
N ILE A 206 -2.55 -23.76 7.92
CA ILE A 206 -3.79 -23.05 7.58
C ILE A 206 -3.94 -21.78 8.43
N ALA A 207 -3.70 -21.90 9.75
CA ALA A 207 -3.81 -20.79 10.68
C ALA A 207 -2.81 -19.66 10.38
N ARG A 208 -1.60 -20.00 9.97
CA ARG A 208 -0.55 -19.08 9.58
C ARG A 208 -0.87 -18.38 8.25
N GLU A 209 -1.31 -19.14 7.25
CA GLU A 209 -1.63 -18.62 5.91
C GLU A 209 -2.80 -17.63 5.96
N ALA A 210 -3.79 -17.89 6.82
CA ALA A 210 -4.92 -16.99 7.06
C ALA A 210 -4.53 -15.66 7.74
N GLY A 211 -3.28 -15.48 8.17
CA GLY A 211 -2.77 -14.22 8.69
C GLY A 211 -3.51 -13.68 9.90
N GLY A 212 -4.18 -14.53 10.71
CA GLY A 212 -4.95 -14.14 11.89
C GLY A 212 -6.41 -13.73 11.62
N SER A 213 -6.90 -13.91 10.39
CA SER A 213 -8.30 -13.74 10.04
C SER A 213 -9.07 -15.04 10.27
N MET A 214 -10.03 -15.04 11.20
CA MET A 214 -10.87 -16.23 11.47
C MET A 214 -11.75 -16.61 10.28
N ARG A 215 -12.25 -15.64 9.52
CA ARG A 215 -13.08 -15.91 8.33
C ARG A 215 -12.27 -16.60 7.24
N ASP A 216 -11.10 -16.07 6.95
CA ASP A 216 -10.24 -16.58 5.88
C ASP A 216 -9.65 -17.95 6.29
N SER A 217 -9.38 -18.18 7.60
CA SER A 217 -8.93 -19.47 8.11
C SER A 217 -9.98 -20.58 7.92
N TYR A 218 -11.24 -20.29 8.20
CA TYR A 218 -12.33 -21.26 7.95
C TYR A 218 -12.58 -21.47 6.46
N THR A 219 -12.46 -20.43 5.64
CA THR A 219 -12.59 -20.57 4.18
C THR A 219 -11.49 -21.45 3.60
N LEU A 220 -10.24 -21.21 4.03
CA LEU A 220 -9.10 -22.04 3.62
C LEU A 220 -9.21 -23.48 4.16
N PHE A 221 -9.70 -23.63 5.39
CA PHE A 221 -9.96 -24.95 5.97
C PHE A 221 -10.99 -25.73 5.16
N ASP A 222 -12.12 -25.13 4.79
CA ASP A 222 -13.15 -25.77 3.96
C ASP A 222 -12.60 -26.15 2.59
N GLN A 223 -11.77 -25.29 1.99
CA GLN A 223 -11.09 -25.59 0.72
C GLN A 223 -10.16 -26.81 0.88
N VAL A 224 -9.35 -26.84 1.94
CA VAL A 224 -8.45 -27.96 2.22
C VAL A 224 -9.22 -29.24 2.50
N ALA A 225 -10.28 -29.17 3.31
CA ALA A 225 -11.14 -30.30 3.63
C ALA A 225 -11.78 -30.91 2.37
N ALA A 226 -12.22 -30.08 1.43
CA ALA A 226 -12.87 -30.52 0.20
C ALA A 226 -11.99 -31.42 -0.68
N PHE A 227 -10.68 -31.20 -0.72
CA PHE A 227 -9.77 -32.06 -1.52
C PHE A 227 -9.04 -33.12 -0.69
N SER A 228 -8.99 -32.99 0.65
CA SER A 228 -8.25 -33.91 1.52
C SER A 228 -9.05 -35.16 1.90
N GLY A 229 -10.39 -35.13 1.80
CA GLY A 229 -11.27 -36.21 2.27
C GLY A 229 -11.26 -36.35 3.79
N ASP A 230 -11.12 -37.58 4.29
CA ASP A 230 -11.26 -37.88 5.72
C ASP A 230 -10.04 -37.46 6.57
N GLU A 231 -8.92 -37.16 5.94
CA GLU A 231 -7.69 -36.81 6.65
C GLU A 231 -6.96 -35.62 5.98
N ILE A 232 -6.75 -34.58 6.76
CA ILE A 232 -5.98 -33.38 6.37
C ILE A 232 -4.53 -33.57 6.80
N THR A 233 -3.61 -33.71 5.83
CA THR A 233 -2.17 -33.80 6.07
C THR A 233 -1.46 -32.63 5.38
N TYR A 234 -0.31 -32.21 5.92
CA TYR A 234 0.49 -31.15 5.31
C TYR A 234 0.96 -31.51 3.90
N GLU A 235 1.26 -32.79 3.65
CA GLU A 235 1.66 -33.27 2.32
C GLU A 235 0.56 -33.07 1.27
N LYS A 236 -0.70 -33.43 1.60
CA LYS A 236 -1.83 -33.19 0.70
C LYS A 236 -2.04 -31.70 0.40
N ILE A 237 -1.87 -30.84 1.41
CA ILE A 237 -1.95 -29.39 1.23
C ILE A 237 -0.88 -28.91 0.26
N ARG A 238 0.37 -29.32 0.50
CA ARG A 238 1.51 -28.98 -0.36
C ARG A 238 1.27 -29.40 -1.81
N ASP A 239 0.87 -30.65 -2.02
CA ASP A 239 0.75 -31.21 -3.36
C ASP A 239 -0.47 -30.64 -4.12
N LYS A 240 -1.57 -30.32 -3.44
CA LYS A 240 -2.80 -29.80 -4.07
C LYS A 240 -2.81 -28.29 -4.26
N LEU A 241 -2.21 -27.55 -3.35
CA LEU A 241 -2.10 -26.09 -3.48
C LEU A 241 -0.82 -25.66 -4.20
N GLY A 242 -0.02 -26.60 -4.69
CA GLY A 242 1.23 -26.28 -5.42
C GLY A 242 2.24 -25.55 -4.53
N LEU A 243 2.30 -25.87 -3.23
CA LEU A 243 3.26 -25.24 -2.35
C LEU A 243 4.65 -25.81 -2.57
N VAL A 244 5.63 -24.94 -2.69
CA VAL A 244 7.03 -25.36 -2.73
C VAL A 244 7.50 -25.57 -1.30
N GLY A 245 7.72 -26.84 -0.93
CA GLY A 245 8.25 -27.19 0.39
C GLY A 245 9.65 -26.62 0.60
N ILE A 246 10.03 -26.47 1.89
CA ILE A 246 11.33 -25.90 2.27
C ILE A 246 12.51 -26.64 1.63
N ASP A 247 12.39 -27.96 1.47
CA ASP A 247 13.44 -28.81 0.89
C ASP A 247 13.70 -28.43 -0.58
N ARG A 248 12.65 -28.20 -1.37
CA ARG A 248 12.74 -27.72 -2.74
C ARG A 248 13.29 -26.29 -2.84
N LEU A 249 12.93 -25.43 -1.86
CA LEU A 249 13.52 -24.08 -1.78
C LEU A 249 15.00 -24.14 -1.41
N ASN A 250 15.39 -25.03 -0.49
CA ASN A 250 16.79 -25.27 -0.16
C ASN A 250 17.60 -25.70 -1.39
N GLU A 251 17.05 -26.59 -2.25
CA GLU A 251 17.69 -26.98 -3.51
C GLU A 251 17.81 -25.78 -4.48
N LEU A 252 16.70 -25.05 -4.70
CA LEU A 252 16.66 -23.91 -5.61
C LEU A 252 17.67 -22.85 -5.21
N PHE A 253 17.67 -22.45 -3.94
CA PHE A 253 18.61 -21.45 -3.45
C PHE A 253 20.04 -21.97 -3.34
N GLY A 254 20.23 -23.28 -3.13
CA GLY A 254 21.54 -23.93 -3.23
C GLY A 254 22.15 -23.81 -4.64
N LEU A 255 21.34 -24.02 -5.69
CA LEU A 255 21.74 -23.78 -7.07
C LEU A 255 22.03 -22.30 -7.36
N CYS A 256 21.24 -21.37 -6.79
CA CYS A 256 21.53 -19.93 -6.91
C CYS A 256 22.88 -19.57 -6.27
N VAL A 257 23.19 -20.14 -5.12
CA VAL A 257 24.47 -19.93 -4.41
C VAL A 257 25.65 -20.47 -5.21
N SER A 258 25.49 -21.62 -5.89
CA SER A 258 26.54 -22.18 -6.75
C SER A 258 26.72 -21.40 -8.05
N GLY A 259 25.77 -20.53 -8.43
CA GLY A 259 25.79 -19.77 -9.67
C GLY A 259 25.33 -20.55 -10.90
N ASP A 260 24.69 -21.71 -10.71
CA ASP A 260 24.22 -22.57 -11.79
C ASP A 260 22.86 -22.10 -12.34
N SER A 261 22.90 -21.06 -13.15
CA SER A 261 21.71 -20.46 -13.75
C SER A 261 20.90 -21.45 -14.60
N SER A 262 21.55 -22.40 -15.25
CA SER A 262 20.87 -23.37 -16.13
C SER A 262 19.96 -24.29 -15.29
N ASN A 263 20.49 -24.89 -14.24
CA ASN A 263 19.72 -25.79 -13.38
C ASN A 263 18.66 -25.02 -12.55
N VAL A 264 18.93 -23.77 -12.16
CA VAL A 264 17.93 -22.90 -11.50
C VAL A 264 16.70 -22.69 -12.39
N LEU A 265 16.90 -22.36 -13.67
CA LEU A 265 15.80 -22.15 -14.63
C LEU A 265 15.06 -23.45 -14.95
N LEU A 266 15.76 -24.58 -15.05
CA LEU A 266 15.12 -25.88 -15.25
C LEU A 266 14.26 -26.28 -14.03
N ARG A 267 14.73 -26.06 -12.81
CA ARG A 267 13.94 -26.32 -11.59
C ARG A 267 12.73 -25.40 -11.50
N PHE A 268 12.89 -24.16 -11.90
CA PHE A 268 11.77 -23.23 -11.96
C PHE A 268 10.68 -23.70 -12.95
N ASP A 269 11.09 -24.13 -14.15
CA ASP A 269 10.16 -24.68 -15.15
C ASP A 269 9.42 -25.93 -14.61
N GLU A 270 10.13 -26.83 -13.92
CA GLU A 270 9.53 -27.99 -13.25
C GLU A 270 8.46 -27.59 -12.24
N TYR A 271 8.67 -26.52 -11.45
CA TYR A 271 7.65 -26.05 -10.50
C TYR A 271 6.41 -25.52 -11.22
N LEU A 272 6.56 -24.80 -12.32
CA LEU A 272 5.44 -24.33 -13.12
C LEU A 272 4.67 -25.50 -13.77
N GLN A 273 5.36 -26.51 -14.28
CA GLN A 273 4.73 -27.73 -14.83
C GLN A 273 3.95 -28.51 -13.76
N ASN A 274 4.40 -28.47 -12.51
CA ASN A 274 3.69 -29.04 -11.37
C ASN A 274 2.52 -28.17 -10.86
N GLY A 275 2.15 -27.10 -11.58
CA GLY A 275 1.00 -26.26 -11.28
C GLY A 275 1.20 -25.21 -10.19
N VAL A 276 2.45 -24.93 -9.82
CA VAL A 276 2.75 -23.85 -8.85
C VAL A 276 2.55 -22.49 -9.53
N SER A 277 1.77 -21.60 -8.93
CA SER A 277 1.62 -20.25 -9.47
C SER A 277 2.86 -19.38 -9.20
N ILE A 278 3.12 -18.43 -10.09
CA ILE A 278 4.28 -17.54 -9.96
C ILE A 278 4.16 -16.66 -8.72
N GLU A 279 2.95 -16.17 -8.40
CA GLU A 279 2.70 -15.38 -7.20
C GLU A 279 3.02 -16.18 -5.93
N GLN A 280 2.63 -17.46 -5.89
CA GLN A 280 2.93 -18.33 -4.76
C GLN A 280 4.43 -18.60 -4.63
N LEU A 281 5.13 -18.78 -5.75
CA LEU A 281 6.60 -18.91 -5.77
C LEU A 281 7.28 -17.65 -5.21
N ILE A 282 6.83 -16.46 -5.62
CA ILE A 282 7.38 -15.20 -5.10
C ILE A 282 7.18 -15.14 -3.58
N SER A 283 5.99 -15.45 -3.09
CA SER A 283 5.69 -15.45 -1.66
C SER A 283 6.59 -16.43 -0.91
N ASN A 284 6.70 -17.68 -1.39
CA ASN A 284 7.51 -18.72 -0.77
C ASN A 284 9.00 -18.36 -0.76
N CYS A 285 9.53 -17.81 -1.86
CA CYS A 285 10.92 -17.34 -1.95
C CYS A 285 11.18 -16.16 -1.01
N THR A 286 10.23 -15.23 -0.92
CA THR A 286 10.32 -14.06 -0.03
C THR A 286 10.35 -14.49 1.44
N ASP A 287 9.45 -15.39 1.85
CA ASP A 287 9.39 -15.93 3.20
C ASP A 287 10.65 -16.73 3.57
N TYR A 288 11.17 -17.51 2.61
CA TYR A 288 12.42 -18.25 2.80
C TYR A 288 13.60 -17.30 3.04
N LEU A 289 13.78 -16.30 2.20
CA LEU A 289 14.87 -15.32 2.32
C LEU A 289 14.75 -14.48 3.59
N ARG A 290 13.53 -14.09 3.98
CA ARG A 290 13.25 -13.41 5.26
C ARG A 290 13.67 -14.29 6.42
N SER A 291 13.38 -15.59 6.39
CA SER A 291 13.76 -16.53 7.43
C SER A 291 15.28 -16.71 7.51
N ILE A 292 15.97 -16.81 6.36
CA ILE A 292 17.44 -16.80 6.30
C ILE A 292 18.02 -15.53 6.93
N LEU A 293 17.45 -14.35 6.65
CA LEU A 293 17.89 -13.09 7.24
C LEU A 293 17.73 -13.09 8.78
N PHE A 294 16.64 -13.64 9.31
CA PHE A 294 16.41 -13.78 10.74
C PHE A 294 17.43 -14.72 11.39
N ILE A 295 17.69 -15.88 10.77
CA ILE A 295 18.69 -16.85 11.25
C ILE A 295 20.07 -16.22 11.30
N LYS A 296 20.45 -15.45 10.27
CA LYS A 296 21.74 -14.72 10.24
C LYS A 296 21.87 -13.68 11.35
N ASN A 297 20.76 -13.07 11.75
CA ASN A 297 20.72 -12.13 12.87
C ASN A 297 20.54 -12.83 14.24
N GLY A 298 20.68 -14.16 14.30
CA GLY A 298 20.60 -14.93 15.55
C GLY A 298 19.19 -15.22 16.05
N ILE A 299 18.14 -14.90 15.26
CA ILE A 299 16.75 -15.16 15.64
C ILE A 299 16.38 -16.57 15.18
N LYS A 300 16.14 -17.49 16.13
CA LYS A 300 15.79 -18.90 15.88
C LYS A 300 14.39 -19.26 16.34
N LYS A 301 13.56 -18.28 16.67
CA LYS A 301 12.21 -18.49 17.20
C LYS A 301 11.30 -19.03 16.08
N GLU A 302 10.78 -20.27 16.24
CA GLU A 302 9.94 -20.95 15.23
C GLU A 302 8.69 -20.15 14.84
N ALA A 303 8.06 -19.48 15.79
CA ALA A 303 6.92 -18.60 15.51
C ALA A 303 7.21 -17.47 14.50
N LEU A 304 8.48 -17.04 14.36
CA LEU A 304 8.90 -16.03 13.41
C LEU A 304 9.40 -16.62 12.09
N LEU A 305 10.00 -17.81 12.15
CA LEU A 305 10.52 -18.53 10.99
C LEU A 305 9.43 -19.35 10.28
N GLY A 306 8.38 -19.71 11.02
CA GLY A 306 7.32 -20.57 10.56
C GLY A 306 7.68 -22.05 10.51
N GLN A 307 8.95 -22.38 10.80
CA GLN A 307 9.48 -23.74 10.84
C GLN A 307 10.72 -23.76 11.75
N SER A 308 11.20 -24.96 12.11
CA SER A 308 12.46 -25.10 12.83
C SER A 308 13.64 -24.56 12.01
N ALA A 309 14.53 -23.83 12.67
CA ALA A 309 15.73 -23.25 12.03
C ALA A 309 16.66 -24.33 11.42
N GLU A 310 16.56 -25.58 11.88
CA GLU A 310 17.38 -26.69 11.42
C GLU A 310 16.98 -27.19 10.02
N ARG A 311 15.74 -26.89 9.57
CA ARG A 311 15.25 -27.27 8.23
C ARG A 311 15.81 -26.39 7.11
N PHE A 312 16.40 -25.24 7.44
CA PHE A 312 17.01 -24.36 6.46
C PHE A 312 18.42 -24.83 6.11
N SER A 313 18.77 -24.80 4.81
CA SER A 313 20.09 -25.22 4.32
C SER A 313 21.20 -24.39 4.94
N LYS A 314 22.13 -25.06 5.64
CA LYS A 314 23.32 -24.42 6.23
C LYS A 314 24.22 -23.82 5.14
N ASP A 315 24.25 -24.44 3.97
CA ASP A 315 25.06 -23.98 2.84
C ASP A 315 24.56 -22.63 2.35
N VAL A 316 23.23 -22.46 2.18
CA VAL A 316 22.62 -21.17 1.79
C VAL A 316 22.81 -20.12 2.88
N VAL A 317 22.58 -20.52 4.15
CA VAL A 317 22.78 -19.59 5.30
C VAL A 317 24.21 -19.09 5.36
N ASN A 318 25.22 -19.91 5.09
CA ASN A 318 26.61 -19.55 5.24
C ASN A 318 27.20 -18.84 4.00
N ALA A 319 26.68 -19.17 2.79
CA ALA A 319 27.26 -18.68 1.55
C ALA A 319 27.02 -17.18 1.31
N TRP A 320 25.84 -16.68 1.60
CA TRP A 320 25.52 -15.26 1.41
C TRP A 320 25.75 -14.45 2.66
N THR A 321 26.23 -13.21 2.53
CA THR A 321 26.27 -12.23 3.62
C THR A 321 24.86 -11.71 3.93
N SER A 322 24.67 -11.06 5.09
CA SER A 322 23.36 -10.44 5.42
C SER A 322 22.95 -9.38 4.40
N ILE A 323 23.90 -8.63 3.84
CA ILE A 323 23.67 -7.62 2.80
C ILE A 323 23.20 -8.28 1.50
N GLN A 324 23.79 -9.42 1.11
CA GLN A 324 23.38 -10.17 -0.07
C GLN A 324 21.97 -10.75 0.09
N VAL A 325 21.63 -11.29 1.27
CA VAL A 325 20.26 -11.77 1.56
C VAL A 325 19.26 -10.62 1.53
N GLU A 326 19.59 -9.46 2.08
CA GLU A 326 18.77 -8.25 1.99
C GLU A 326 18.54 -7.83 0.53
N ARG A 327 19.59 -7.89 -0.30
CA ARG A 327 19.48 -7.61 -1.73
C ARG A 327 18.60 -8.62 -2.46
N ALA A 328 18.74 -9.92 -2.16
CA ALA A 328 17.87 -10.97 -2.69
C ALA A 328 16.40 -10.71 -2.34
N LEU A 329 16.14 -10.40 -1.07
CA LEU A 329 14.80 -10.06 -0.60
C LEU A 329 14.23 -8.82 -1.32
N SER A 330 15.07 -7.79 -1.51
CA SER A 330 14.70 -6.58 -2.26
C SER A 330 14.31 -6.89 -3.72
N ILE A 331 15.02 -7.80 -4.39
CA ILE A 331 14.70 -8.25 -5.76
C ILE A 331 13.30 -8.88 -5.81
N PHE A 332 12.97 -9.78 -4.89
CA PHE A 332 11.64 -10.41 -4.85
C PHE A 332 10.52 -9.46 -4.45
N MET A 333 10.78 -8.54 -3.51
CA MET A 333 9.80 -7.52 -3.14
C MET A 333 9.53 -6.53 -4.29
N GLN A 334 10.52 -6.23 -5.11
CA GLN A 334 10.34 -5.45 -6.32
C GLN A 334 9.55 -6.25 -7.36
N LEU A 335 9.94 -7.51 -7.60
CA LEU A 335 9.23 -8.43 -8.49
C LEU A 335 7.74 -8.54 -8.12
N TYR A 336 7.42 -8.66 -6.83
CA TYR A 336 6.03 -8.73 -6.35
C TYR A 336 5.20 -7.48 -6.70
N ARG A 337 5.83 -6.30 -6.71
CA ARG A 337 5.16 -5.06 -7.13
C ARG A 337 4.99 -4.98 -8.64
N ASP A 338 6.03 -5.34 -9.37
CA ASP A 338 6.11 -5.13 -10.83
C ASP A 338 5.31 -6.18 -11.60
N ILE A 339 5.14 -7.38 -11.05
CA ILE A 339 4.47 -8.51 -11.71
C ILE A 339 3.02 -8.22 -12.11
N ARG A 340 2.33 -7.35 -11.34
CA ARG A 340 0.94 -6.95 -11.61
C ARG A 340 0.78 -6.15 -12.91
N TYR A 341 1.85 -5.52 -13.36
CA TYR A 341 1.88 -4.67 -14.56
C TYR A 341 2.71 -5.32 -15.69
N SER A 342 3.29 -6.49 -15.44
CA SER A 342 4.13 -7.17 -16.42
C SER A 342 3.29 -7.89 -17.47
N LEU A 343 3.73 -7.79 -18.74
CA LEU A 343 3.15 -8.52 -19.86
C LEU A 343 3.40 -10.03 -19.76
N ASN A 344 4.48 -10.43 -19.10
CA ASN A 344 4.83 -11.83 -18.91
C ASN A 344 5.49 -12.07 -17.55
N PRO A 345 4.69 -12.46 -16.52
CA PRO A 345 5.17 -12.78 -15.20
C PRO A 345 6.33 -13.77 -15.15
N ARG A 346 6.35 -14.73 -16.06
CA ARG A 346 7.39 -15.76 -16.13
C ARG A 346 8.78 -15.15 -16.41
N TYR A 347 8.87 -14.23 -17.38
CA TYR A 347 10.16 -13.61 -17.74
C TYR A 347 10.74 -12.77 -16.61
N GLU A 348 9.88 -12.07 -15.87
CA GLU A 348 10.30 -11.29 -14.71
C GLU A 348 10.87 -12.19 -13.59
N PHE A 349 10.24 -13.35 -13.37
CA PHE A 349 10.72 -14.30 -12.38
C PHE A 349 12.05 -14.96 -12.81
N GLU A 350 12.18 -15.38 -14.08
CA GLU A 350 13.41 -15.92 -14.65
C GLU A 350 14.57 -14.91 -14.52
N LEU A 351 14.30 -13.63 -14.77
CA LEU A 351 15.28 -12.55 -14.61
C LEU A 351 15.69 -12.39 -13.14
N ALA A 352 14.73 -12.46 -12.21
CA ALA A 352 15.01 -12.38 -10.78
C ALA A 352 15.90 -13.53 -10.32
N LEU A 353 15.61 -14.77 -10.75
CA LEU A 353 16.45 -15.94 -10.46
C LEU A 353 17.87 -15.81 -11.03
N SER A 354 17.99 -15.34 -12.27
CA SER A 354 19.30 -15.07 -12.88
C SER A 354 20.12 -14.06 -12.09
N ARG A 355 19.48 -13.00 -11.60
CA ARG A 355 20.12 -12.00 -10.73
C ARG A 355 20.60 -12.59 -9.40
N LEU A 356 19.87 -13.58 -8.85
CA LEU A 356 20.29 -14.27 -7.62
C LEU A 356 21.55 -15.13 -7.84
N CYS A 357 21.70 -15.76 -9.01
CA CYS A 357 22.90 -16.53 -9.32
C CYS A 357 24.17 -15.66 -9.33
N TRP A 358 24.04 -14.37 -9.64
CA TRP A 358 25.13 -13.39 -9.66
C TRP A 358 25.30 -12.64 -8.34
N LEU A 359 24.49 -12.98 -7.34
CA LEU A 359 24.49 -12.28 -6.04
C LEU A 359 25.82 -12.48 -5.29
N LYS A 360 26.54 -13.56 -5.57
CA LYS A 360 27.86 -13.83 -5.00
C LYS A 360 28.88 -12.72 -5.33
N ASP A 361 28.78 -12.17 -6.55
CA ASP A 361 29.67 -11.12 -7.03
C ASP A 361 29.14 -9.71 -6.73
N TYR A 362 28.00 -9.60 -6.03
CA TYR A 362 27.42 -8.32 -5.67
C TYR A 362 28.24 -7.64 -4.55
N VAL A 363 28.75 -6.48 -4.87
CA VAL A 363 29.45 -5.59 -3.93
C VAL A 363 28.52 -4.41 -3.61
N SER A 364 28.30 -4.15 -2.34
CA SER A 364 27.46 -3.02 -1.92
C SER A 364 28.12 -1.67 -2.20
N ALA A 365 27.32 -0.63 -2.43
CA ALA A 365 27.81 0.73 -2.60
C ALA A 365 28.68 1.21 -1.42
N GLN A 366 28.40 0.70 -0.21
CA GLN A 366 29.19 1.01 0.99
C GLN A 366 30.57 0.33 0.97
N GLU A 367 30.66 -0.91 0.47
CA GLU A 367 31.93 -1.62 0.32
C GLU A 367 32.78 -0.99 -0.78
N VAL A 368 32.17 -0.61 -1.91
CA VAL A 368 32.86 0.16 -2.96
C VAL A 368 33.39 1.48 -2.37
N LYS A 369 32.57 2.22 -1.62
CA LYS A 369 32.98 3.46 -0.98
C LYS A 369 34.15 3.23 -0.01
N LYS A 370 34.10 2.21 0.85
CA LYS A 370 35.19 1.85 1.75
C LYS A 370 36.45 1.50 1.00
N ALA A 371 36.36 0.72 -0.10
CA ALA A 371 37.49 0.38 -0.92
C ALA A 371 38.12 1.63 -1.59
N VAL A 372 37.29 2.52 -2.13
CA VAL A 372 37.71 3.79 -2.71
C VAL A 372 38.37 4.70 -1.64
N ASP A 373 37.79 4.82 -0.47
CA ASP A 373 38.33 5.62 0.62
C ASP A 373 39.65 5.04 1.16
N ALA A 374 39.84 3.72 1.12
CA ALA A 374 41.10 3.06 1.48
C ALA A 374 42.21 3.30 0.45
N VAL A 375 41.87 3.36 -0.84
CA VAL A 375 42.85 3.59 -1.92
C VAL A 375 43.16 5.08 -2.11
N LYS A 376 42.25 5.98 -1.78
CA LYS A 376 42.39 7.43 -1.92
C LYS A 376 43.65 8.01 -1.29
N PRO A 377 44.08 7.67 -0.03
CA PRO A 377 45.32 8.18 0.52
C PRO A 377 46.58 7.66 -0.19
N VAL A 378 46.54 6.45 -0.76
CA VAL A 378 47.66 5.89 -1.54
C VAL A 378 47.79 6.64 -2.86
N LEU A 379 46.70 6.95 -3.54
CA LEU A 379 46.67 7.72 -4.79
C LEU A 379 47.12 9.17 -4.56
N LEU A 380 46.69 9.80 -3.47
CA LEU A 380 47.07 11.18 -3.12
C LEU A 380 48.54 11.27 -2.75
N ASN A 381 49.12 10.27 -2.08
CA ASN A 381 50.53 10.21 -1.74
C ASN A 381 51.41 9.84 -2.93
N ALA A 382 50.91 9.11 -3.93
CA ALA A 382 51.61 8.82 -5.18
C ALA A 382 51.68 10.04 -6.12
N ALA A 383 50.80 11.04 -5.92
CA ALA A 383 50.77 12.29 -6.67
C ALA A 383 51.58 13.45 -6.01
N GLY A 384 52.65 13.12 -5.26
CA GLY A 384 53.57 14.12 -4.77
C GLY A 384 54.19 14.92 -5.95
N PRO A 385 54.44 16.23 -5.79
CA PRO A 385 54.84 17.09 -6.89
C PRO A 385 56.20 16.70 -7.45
N ARG A 386 56.23 16.06 -8.63
CA ARG A 386 57.41 15.99 -9.46
C ARG A 386 57.75 17.41 -9.89
N LYS A 387 58.70 18.03 -9.15
CA LYS A 387 59.40 19.21 -9.65
C LYS A 387 60.19 18.83 -10.90
N LEU A 388 59.71 19.19 -12.06
CA LEU A 388 60.51 19.26 -13.28
C LEU A 388 61.54 20.41 -13.04
N SER A 389 62.72 20.05 -12.57
CA SER A 389 63.88 20.92 -12.71
C SER A 389 64.60 20.57 -14.00
N ALA A 390 64.45 21.40 -15.01
CA ALA A 390 65.33 21.42 -16.16
C ALA A 390 66.73 21.82 -15.67
N GLN A 391 67.69 20.94 -15.83
CA GLN A 391 69.13 21.32 -15.79
C GLN A 391 69.81 20.78 -17.02
N ILE A 392 70.30 21.74 -17.80
CA ILE A 392 71.22 21.61 -18.90
C ILE A 392 72.62 21.42 -18.32
N ASN A 393 73.32 20.36 -18.84
CA ASN A 393 74.74 20.09 -18.93
C ASN A 393 75.78 20.95 -18.15
N SER A 394 76.64 20.26 -17.39
CA SER A 394 78.10 20.26 -17.70
C SER A 394 78.88 19.34 -16.77
N THR A 395 79.59 18.40 -17.43
CA THR A 395 80.89 17.79 -17.17
C THR A 395 81.52 17.72 -15.75
N GLY A 396 81.89 16.51 -15.36
CA GLY A 396 83.23 16.21 -14.84
C GLY A 396 83.32 15.81 -13.37
N GLY A 397 83.89 14.63 -13.09
CA GLY A 397 84.69 14.36 -11.86
C GLY A 397 84.10 13.38 -10.85
N THR A 398 84.53 12.13 -10.93
CA THR A 398 84.63 11.13 -9.85
C THR A 398 85.84 11.47 -8.88
N PRO A 399 86.10 10.78 -7.75
CA PRO A 399 85.30 9.87 -6.89
C PRO A 399 85.56 10.11 -5.34
N ALA A 400 85.11 9.17 -4.56
CA ALA A 400 85.57 8.73 -3.20
C ALA A 400 84.54 9.05 -2.07
N ALA A 401 83.95 8.03 -1.57
CA ALA A 401 84.34 7.20 -0.40
C ALA A 401 83.93 7.77 0.99
N GLU A 402 83.37 6.89 1.70
CA GLU A 402 83.42 6.53 3.12
C GLU A 402 82.38 7.12 4.06
N VAL A 403 81.58 6.22 4.55
CA VAL A 403 81.58 5.56 5.87
C VAL A 403 80.75 6.21 6.97
N ALA A 404 80.02 5.33 7.57
CA ALA A 404 79.61 5.24 8.97
C ALA A 404 78.27 5.79 9.45
N SER A 405 77.44 4.83 9.74
CA SER A 405 76.51 4.83 10.89
C SER A 405 77.36 4.91 12.20
N PRO A 406 76.87 5.04 13.42
CA PRO A 406 75.62 4.59 13.98
C PRO A 406 75.05 5.32 15.22
N VAL A 407 73.90 4.82 15.71
CA VAL A 407 73.67 4.45 17.13
C VAL A 407 72.89 5.40 18.06
N LYS A 408 71.72 4.87 18.46
CA LYS A 408 71.18 4.79 19.85
C LYS A 408 70.75 6.07 20.57
N LYS A 409 69.73 6.03 21.26
CA LYS A 409 68.93 5.28 22.23
C LYS A 409 68.21 6.22 23.18
N ASN A 410 67.14 5.67 23.66
CA ASN A 410 66.54 5.71 25.00
C ASN A 410 65.62 6.88 25.36
N GLU A 411 64.56 6.53 25.79
CA GLU A 411 63.86 6.07 27.03
C GLU A 411 63.14 7.25 27.65
N ALA A 412 62.01 7.18 28.15
CA ALA A 412 61.14 6.31 28.89
C ALA A 412 60.14 7.17 29.69
N SER A 413 59.05 6.51 30.01
CA SER A 413 58.15 6.76 31.18
C SER A 413 57.33 8.03 31.19
N SER A 414 56.07 8.02 31.52
CA SER A 414 55.31 7.28 32.54
C SER A 414 53.81 7.58 32.39
N VAL A 415 53.02 6.59 32.68
CA VAL A 415 51.58 6.65 33.00
C VAL A 415 51.40 7.31 34.39
N PRO A 416 50.28 7.97 34.76
CA PRO A 416 49.19 7.19 35.29
C PRO A 416 47.75 7.67 34.99
N GLU A 417 46.89 6.69 35.15
CA GLU A 417 45.43 6.64 35.33
C GLU A 417 44.75 7.84 36.02
N ARG A 418 43.51 8.13 35.58
CA ARG A 418 42.30 7.91 36.39
C ARG A 418 41.01 8.42 35.74
N ASN A 419 40.07 7.51 35.63
CA ASN A 419 38.63 7.61 35.94
C ASN A 419 37.83 8.89 35.65
N SER A 420 36.82 8.78 34.79
CA SER A 420 35.40 8.69 35.23
C SER A 420 34.45 8.82 34.04
N ARG A 421 33.52 7.88 33.93
CA ARG A 421 32.24 8.07 33.23
C ARG A 421 31.41 9.06 34.04
N PRO A 422 30.48 9.81 33.41
CA PRO A 422 29.11 9.27 33.40
C PRO A 422 28.28 9.54 32.13
N ASN A 423 27.31 8.67 32.00
CA ASN A 423 26.04 8.65 31.30
C ASN A 423 25.39 10.00 30.99
N GLY A 424 24.68 10.05 29.85
CA GLY A 424 23.64 11.04 29.61
C GLY A 424 23.12 11.02 28.18
N LEU A 425 22.10 10.21 27.92
CA LEU A 425 21.16 10.39 26.81
C LEU A 425 20.36 11.68 27.01
N PRO A 426 20.06 12.47 25.99
CA PRO A 426 18.98 13.45 26.09
C PRO A 426 17.68 12.87 25.56
N THR A 427 16.72 12.79 26.45
CA THR A 427 15.27 12.70 26.22
C THR A 427 14.76 13.99 25.59
N PHE A 428 13.93 13.82 24.56
CA PHE A 428 13.08 14.90 24.05
C PHE A 428 11.89 15.08 25.00
N SER A 429 11.73 16.29 25.53
CA SER A 429 10.51 16.75 26.17
C SER A 429 10.13 18.16 25.70
N ALA A 430 8.92 18.25 25.23
CA ALA A 430 7.93 19.34 25.33
C ALA A 430 8.41 20.79 25.21
N LEU A 431 7.83 21.50 24.27
CA LEU A 431 7.49 22.93 24.43
C LEU A 431 5.99 23.09 24.14
N THR A 432 5.33 23.50 25.23
CA THR A 432 3.97 24.00 25.33
C THR A 432 3.93 25.48 25.01
N GLU A 433 2.80 25.90 24.44
CA GLU A 433 2.06 27.15 24.64
C GLU A 433 2.73 28.49 24.32
N GLU A 434 2.11 29.21 23.40
CA GLU A 434 1.66 30.57 23.68
C GLU A 434 0.47 30.93 22.77
N SER A 435 -0.56 31.43 23.44
CA SER A 435 -1.81 31.98 22.97
C SER A 435 -1.62 33.42 22.44
N ASP A 436 -2.39 33.83 21.44
CA ASP A 436 -2.85 35.22 21.34
C ASP A 436 -4.26 35.28 20.75
N GLU A 437 -5.13 35.79 21.59
CA GLU A 437 -6.45 36.32 21.27
C GLU A 437 -6.34 37.63 20.48
N VAL A 438 -7.23 37.86 19.51
CA VAL A 438 -7.81 39.20 19.25
C VAL A 438 -9.18 39.05 18.59
N SER A 439 -10.18 39.33 19.36
CA SER A 439 -11.41 40.16 19.25
C SER A 439 -12.18 40.28 17.93
N GLU A 440 -13.46 40.03 18.13
CA GLU A 440 -14.74 40.54 17.64
C GLU A 440 -14.76 41.80 16.76
N SER A 441 -15.60 41.78 15.71
CA SER A 441 -16.61 42.83 15.55
C SER A 441 -17.77 42.38 14.66
N SER A 442 -18.93 42.58 15.16
CA SER A 442 -20.29 42.47 14.66
C SER A 442 -20.66 43.47 13.57
N ALA A 443 -21.62 43.16 12.74
CA ALA A 443 -22.85 43.92 12.40
C ALA A 443 -23.59 43.27 11.24
N ASP A 444 -24.78 42.79 11.46
CA ASP A 444 -26.13 43.33 11.21
C ASP A 444 -26.54 43.49 9.74
N GLY A 445 -27.73 42.92 9.44
CA GLY A 445 -28.72 43.53 8.56
C GLY A 445 -29.43 42.60 7.58
N GLN A 446 -30.52 41.95 8.00
CA GLN A 446 -31.89 42.03 7.46
C GLN A 446 -32.00 42.09 5.91
N THR A 447 -32.84 41.38 5.22
CA THR A 447 -34.30 41.09 5.28
C THR A 447 -34.69 40.16 4.14
N ASP A 448 -35.63 39.26 4.42
CA ASP A 448 -36.59 38.64 3.47
C ASP A 448 -37.52 39.72 2.89
N PRO A 449 -38.51 39.44 1.97
CA PRO A 449 -39.18 38.21 1.63
C PRO A 449 -39.81 38.12 0.18
N PHE A 450 -40.64 37.07 0.01
CA PHE A 450 -41.83 36.90 -0.88
C PHE A 450 -41.72 36.16 -2.20
N LEU A 451 -42.35 34.97 -2.21
CA LEU A 451 -43.55 34.52 -3.00
C LEU A 451 -43.37 34.37 -4.52
N ASP A 452 -43.79 33.44 -5.21
CA ASP A 452 -44.97 32.56 -5.23
C ASP A 452 -44.88 31.64 -6.46
N GLY A 453 -45.32 30.42 -6.37
CA GLY A 453 -46.41 29.87 -7.19
C GLY A 453 -46.05 29.00 -8.40
N GLY A 454 -46.32 27.73 -8.28
CA GLY A 454 -47.24 27.10 -9.20
C GLY A 454 -46.77 25.97 -10.10
N ALA A 455 -47.20 24.77 -9.71
CA ALA A 455 -47.83 23.71 -10.53
C ALA A 455 -46.98 22.73 -11.37
N GLU A 456 -46.93 21.47 -10.92
CA GLU A 456 -46.98 20.21 -11.70
C GLU A 456 -48.31 20.06 -12.44
N PRO A 457 -48.62 19.00 -13.26
CA PRO A 457 -48.00 17.73 -13.62
C PRO A 457 -48.30 17.32 -15.11
N PRO A 458 -48.41 16.06 -15.59
CA PRO A 458 -47.98 14.73 -15.14
C PRO A 458 -47.37 13.79 -16.23
N VAL A 459 -46.87 12.67 -15.69
CA VAL A 459 -46.50 11.36 -16.26
C VAL A 459 -47.31 10.82 -17.45
N LYS A 460 -46.65 10.17 -18.43
CA LYS A 460 -47.17 8.96 -19.11
C LYS A 460 -46.05 7.97 -19.45
N LYS A 461 -46.25 6.74 -18.93
CA LYS A 461 -45.56 5.49 -19.30
C LYS A 461 -46.07 5.01 -20.67
N SER A 462 -45.20 4.39 -21.47
CA SER A 462 -45.56 3.19 -22.20
C SER A 462 -44.32 2.45 -22.71
N ALA A 463 -44.31 1.15 -22.43
CA ALA A 463 -43.44 0.14 -22.98
C ALA A 463 -43.87 -0.24 -24.39
N VAL A 464 -42.97 -0.77 -25.23
CA VAL A 464 -43.15 -1.96 -26.05
C VAL A 464 -41.93 -2.25 -26.96
N ALA A 465 -41.33 -3.41 -26.73
CA ALA A 465 -40.87 -4.51 -27.62
C ALA A 465 -39.91 -4.29 -28.81
N PHE A 466 -38.97 -5.19 -28.81
CA PHE A 466 -38.03 -5.73 -29.80
C PHE A 466 -38.50 -5.81 -31.26
N ALA A 467 -37.58 -5.47 -32.21
CA ALA A 467 -37.32 -6.26 -33.42
C ALA A 467 -35.96 -5.87 -34.07
N ALA A 468 -35.29 -6.89 -34.59
CA ALA A 468 -33.99 -6.83 -35.25
C ALA A 468 -34.08 -6.32 -36.70
N GLY A 469 -32.99 -5.69 -37.19
CA GLY A 469 -32.78 -5.41 -38.62
C GLY A 469 -31.57 -4.52 -38.87
N GLN A 470 -30.56 -5.07 -39.52
CA GLN A 470 -29.36 -4.38 -40.07
C GLN A 470 -29.65 -3.86 -41.49
N PRO A 471 -28.64 -3.23 -42.16
CA PRO A 471 -28.03 -1.91 -41.95
C PRO A 471 -28.24 -0.97 -43.15
N ASP A 472 -28.00 0.30 -43.02
CA ASP A 472 -27.30 1.17 -43.98
C ASP A 472 -27.53 2.67 -43.72
N SER A 473 -26.51 3.43 -44.12
CA SER A 473 -26.49 4.87 -44.35
C SER A 473 -26.34 5.83 -43.16
N SER A 474 -25.20 6.49 -43.17
CA SER A 474 -24.85 7.66 -42.38
C SER A 474 -25.86 8.78 -42.51
N PRO A 475 -26.19 9.46 -41.43
CA PRO A 475 -26.68 10.84 -41.51
C PRO A 475 -25.65 11.82 -40.94
N GLU A 476 -25.46 12.90 -41.72
CA GLU A 476 -24.80 14.14 -41.34
C GLU A 476 -25.35 14.69 -40.02
N PHE A 477 -24.43 15.02 -39.09
CA PHE A 477 -24.77 15.75 -37.87
C PHE A 477 -24.91 17.24 -38.17
N PRO A 478 -25.94 17.92 -37.69
CA PRO A 478 -26.03 19.38 -37.76
C PRO A 478 -25.05 19.99 -36.74
N ALA A 479 -24.40 21.06 -37.17
CA ALA A 479 -23.46 21.86 -36.40
C ALA A 479 -24.07 22.36 -35.08
N VAL A 480 -23.52 21.89 -33.96
CA VAL A 480 -23.83 22.41 -32.63
C VAL A 480 -23.14 23.75 -32.51
N GLN A 481 -23.91 24.81 -32.32
CA GLN A 481 -23.41 26.15 -31.97
C GLN A 481 -22.72 26.07 -30.61
N GLN A 482 -21.41 26.31 -30.60
CA GLN A 482 -20.60 26.43 -29.41
C GLN A 482 -20.95 27.72 -28.64
N GLU A 483 -21.51 27.56 -27.44
CA GLU A 483 -21.60 28.66 -26.49
C GLU A 483 -20.19 29.09 -26.07
N LYS A 484 -19.89 30.38 -26.29
CA LYS A 484 -18.61 30.98 -25.97
C LYS A 484 -18.42 31.05 -24.46
N ASN A 485 -17.41 30.39 -23.95
CA ASN A 485 -16.97 30.43 -22.57
C ASN A 485 -16.53 31.88 -22.19
N PRO A 486 -17.05 32.47 -21.11
CA PRO A 486 -16.80 33.88 -20.78
C PRO A 486 -15.37 34.23 -20.33
N ALA A 487 -14.51 33.22 -20.05
CA ALA A 487 -13.15 33.39 -19.58
C ALA A 487 -12.16 33.89 -20.68
N MET A 488 -12.51 33.77 -21.97
CA MET A 488 -11.63 34.05 -23.10
C MET A 488 -11.37 35.55 -23.40
N LYS A 489 -12.00 36.49 -22.71
CA LYS A 489 -12.02 37.89 -23.15
C LYS A 489 -10.86 38.78 -22.71
N ASN A 490 -9.90 38.31 -21.88
CA ASN A 490 -8.87 39.18 -21.31
C ASN A 490 -7.46 38.59 -21.25
N VAL A 491 -7.05 37.76 -22.22
CA VAL A 491 -5.66 37.27 -22.26
C VAL A 491 -4.85 38.19 -23.17
N ASP A 492 -3.83 38.84 -22.61
CA ASP A 492 -2.86 39.64 -23.36
C ASP A 492 -2.00 38.72 -24.23
N SER A 493 -2.29 38.69 -25.54
CA SER A 493 -1.63 37.81 -26.52
C SER A 493 -0.13 38.10 -26.72
N GLY A 494 0.37 39.21 -26.15
CA GLY A 494 1.79 39.56 -26.18
C GLY A 494 2.63 38.87 -25.12
N ASP A 495 2.00 38.28 -24.07
CA ASP A 495 2.70 37.63 -22.96
C ASP A 495 2.46 36.13 -22.97
N LEU A 496 3.43 35.35 -23.50
CA LEU A 496 3.38 33.91 -23.60
C LEU A 496 3.19 33.19 -22.25
N ALA A 497 3.65 33.80 -21.15
CA ALA A 497 3.47 33.20 -19.82
C ALA A 497 2.01 33.30 -19.38
N LYS A 498 1.31 34.39 -19.70
CA LYS A 498 -0.13 34.52 -19.42
C LYS A 498 -0.96 33.58 -20.29
N VAL A 499 -0.59 33.44 -21.57
CA VAL A 499 -1.25 32.47 -22.48
C VAL A 499 -1.06 31.03 -21.99
N ARG A 500 0.15 30.66 -21.56
CA ARG A 500 0.42 29.34 -20.95
C ARG A 500 -0.45 29.08 -19.73
N ASN A 501 -0.55 30.04 -18.82
CA ASN A 501 -1.35 29.86 -17.60
C ASN A 501 -2.84 29.79 -17.90
N ALA A 502 -3.34 30.55 -18.87
CA ALA A 502 -4.74 30.53 -19.30
C ALA A 502 -5.10 29.17 -19.91
N ILE A 503 -4.28 28.65 -20.83
CA ILE A 503 -4.53 27.33 -21.45
C ILE A 503 -4.47 26.20 -20.43
N ILE A 504 -3.55 26.21 -19.48
CA ILE A 504 -3.48 25.21 -18.40
C ILE A 504 -4.73 25.30 -17.50
N SER A 505 -5.20 26.50 -17.16
CA SER A 505 -6.40 26.70 -16.36
C SER A 505 -7.65 26.17 -17.06
N ASP A 506 -7.84 26.49 -18.33
CA ASP A 506 -9.02 26.09 -19.10
C ASP A 506 -9.04 24.56 -19.33
N PHE A 507 -7.90 23.97 -19.71
CA PHE A 507 -7.80 22.51 -19.86
C PHE A 507 -7.84 21.77 -18.50
N SER A 508 -7.57 22.40 -17.37
CA SER A 508 -7.73 21.76 -16.06
C SER A 508 -9.19 21.41 -15.73
N ILE A 509 -10.13 22.11 -16.38
CA ILE A 509 -11.58 21.88 -16.24
C ILE A 509 -12.06 20.83 -17.26
N GLU A 510 -11.53 20.84 -18.49
CA GLU A 510 -11.96 19.98 -19.59
C GLU A 510 -11.21 18.63 -19.63
N ASP A 511 -9.89 18.66 -19.45
CA ASP A 511 -9.02 17.47 -19.48
C ASP A 511 -7.76 17.68 -18.62
N ALA A 512 -7.84 17.21 -17.37
CA ALA A 512 -6.76 17.34 -16.38
C ALA A 512 -5.43 16.69 -16.84
N MET A 513 -5.47 15.73 -17.75
CA MET A 513 -4.29 15.04 -18.26
C MET A 513 -3.51 15.93 -19.22
N ILE A 514 -4.21 16.66 -20.09
CA ILE A 514 -3.61 17.67 -20.99
C ILE A 514 -3.03 18.82 -20.17
N ALA A 515 -3.77 19.32 -19.17
CA ALA A 515 -3.31 20.39 -18.29
C ALA A 515 -2.01 20.04 -17.54
N ASN A 516 -1.93 18.83 -17.00
CA ASN A 516 -0.70 18.35 -16.35
C ASN A 516 0.47 18.25 -17.33
N SER A 517 0.24 17.71 -18.53
CA SER A 517 1.28 17.62 -19.55
C SER A 517 1.77 19.01 -20.02
N LEU A 518 0.87 19.98 -20.15
CA LEU A 518 1.24 21.38 -20.46
C LEU A 518 1.99 22.06 -19.32
N SER A 519 1.69 21.71 -18.06
CA SER A 519 2.41 22.26 -16.90
C SER A 519 3.88 21.84 -16.85
N GLU A 520 4.20 20.65 -17.39
CA GLU A 520 5.56 20.10 -17.48
C GLU A 520 6.34 20.60 -18.70
N THR A 521 5.80 21.53 -19.49
CA THR A 521 6.50 22.15 -20.61
C THR A 521 7.22 23.43 -20.22
N ASN A 522 8.39 23.67 -20.84
CA ASN A 522 9.21 24.86 -20.64
C ASN A 522 9.57 25.49 -21.99
N GLY A 523 10.16 26.70 -21.98
CA GLY A 523 10.73 27.32 -23.16
C GLY A 523 9.71 27.66 -24.26
N TRP A 524 8.53 28.18 -23.88
CA TRP A 524 7.51 28.64 -24.83
C TRP A 524 8.04 29.76 -25.68
N THR A 525 8.08 29.57 -27.01
CA THR A 525 8.53 30.59 -27.97
C THR A 525 7.55 30.69 -29.12
N LEU A 526 7.26 31.93 -29.53
CA LEU A 526 6.40 32.23 -30.69
C LEU A 526 7.27 32.66 -31.86
N ASN A 527 7.34 31.85 -32.89
CA ASN A 527 8.05 32.13 -34.13
C ASN A 527 7.06 32.27 -35.29
N GLY A 528 6.71 33.50 -35.65
CA GLY A 528 5.70 33.75 -36.67
C GLY A 528 4.31 33.22 -36.28
N ASN A 529 3.87 32.12 -36.88
CA ASN A 529 2.59 31.49 -36.62
C ASN A 529 2.72 30.14 -35.89
N THR A 530 3.89 29.81 -35.35
CA THR A 530 4.13 28.56 -34.64
C THR A 530 4.57 28.82 -33.21
N ILE A 531 3.89 28.23 -32.25
CA ILE A 531 4.32 28.18 -30.84
C ILE A 531 5.06 26.86 -30.62
N THR A 532 6.34 26.99 -30.28
CA THR A 532 7.20 25.83 -29.96
C THR A 532 7.40 25.75 -28.47
N VAL A 533 7.25 24.54 -27.90
CA VAL A 533 7.46 24.25 -26.48
C VAL A 533 8.42 23.09 -26.31
N ALA A 534 9.17 23.09 -25.21
CA ALA A 534 10.05 21.99 -24.84
C ALA A 534 9.40 21.11 -23.77
N ALA A 535 9.19 19.84 -24.06
CA ALA A 535 8.68 18.84 -23.12
C ALA A 535 9.80 18.31 -22.21
N SER A 536 9.51 18.11 -20.93
CA SER A 536 10.47 17.61 -19.94
C SER A 536 10.89 16.15 -20.19
N THR A 537 9.98 15.35 -20.77
CA THR A 537 10.20 13.92 -21.06
C THR A 537 9.62 13.53 -22.42
N ARG A 538 10.11 12.41 -22.97
CA ARG A 538 9.57 11.83 -24.21
C ARG A 538 8.10 11.40 -24.07
N PHE A 539 7.67 11.02 -22.88
CA PHE A 539 6.29 10.67 -22.59
C PHE A 539 5.35 11.88 -22.74
N VAL A 540 5.70 13.01 -22.14
CA VAL A 540 4.96 14.27 -22.26
C VAL A 540 4.91 14.76 -23.72
N GLN A 541 6.00 14.59 -24.47
CA GLN A 541 6.03 14.90 -25.90
C GLN A 541 4.97 14.11 -26.67
N VAL A 542 4.94 12.78 -26.51
CA VAL A 542 4.00 11.89 -27.24
C VAL A 542 2.55 12.22 -26.86
N GLN A 543 2.28 12.49 -25.59
CA GLN A 543 0.95 12.89 -25.14
C GLN A 543 0.49 14.20 -25.76
N LEU A 544 1.33 15.23 -25.75
CA LEU A 544 0.99 16.53 -26.33
C LEU A 544 0.89 16.48 -27.86
N GLN A 545 1.67 15.62 -28.52
CA GLN A 545 1.57 15.38 -29.96
C GLN A 545 0.22 14.77 -30.36
N SER A 546 -0.37 13.91 -29.54
CA SER A 546 -1.67 13.29 -29.83
C SER A 546 -2.85 14.28 -29.74
N VAL A 547 -2.67 15.42 -29.08
CA VAL A 547 -3.70 16.46 -28.88
C VAL A 547 -3.33 17.82 -29.48
N THR A 548 -2.32 17.86 -30.34
CA THR A 548 -1.80 19.07 -30.98
C THR A 548 -2.90 19.89 -31.66
N ASP A 549 -3.86 19.23 -32.33
CA ASP A 549 -4.95 19.88 -33.03
C ASP A 549 -5.88 20.67 -32.09
N LYS A 550 -6.17 20.13 -30.91
CA LYS A 550 -7.01 20.80 -29.89
C LYS A 550 -6.30 22.03 -29.33
N ILE A 551 -5.01 21.90 -29.03
CA ILE A 551 -4.19 23.00 -28.51
C ILE A 551 -4.01 24.08 -29.56
N SER A 552 -3.78 23.72 -30.82
CA SER A 552 -3.66 24.66 -31.94
C SER A 552 -4.96 25.42 -32.20
N ALA A 553 -6.12 24.75 -32.09
CA ALA A 553 -7.42 25.39 -32.23
C ALA A 553 -7.66 26.42 -31.10
N TYR A 554 -7.34 26.07 -29.86
CA TYR A 554 -7.44 26.97 -28.72
C TYR A 554 -6.53 28.20 -28.88
N LEU A 555 -5.25 28.00 -29.23
CA LEU A 555 -4.29 29.08 -29.46
C LEU A 555 -4.70 29.98 -30.62
N SER A 556 -5.27 29.41 -31.69
CA SER A 556 -5.76 30.15 -32.82
C SER A 556 -6.95 31.08 -32.46
N GLN A 557 -7.80 30.64 -31.52
CA GLN A 557 -8.88 31.50 -30.98
C GLN A 557 -8.34 32.63 -30.13
N VAL A 558 -7.33 32.38 -29.28
CA VAL A 558 -6.70 33.41 -28.43
C VAL A 558 -5.98 34.47 -29.26
N TYR A 559 -5.28 34.06 -30.29
CA TYR A 559 -4.50 34.98 -31.14
C TYR A 559 -5.27 35.60 -32.32
N GLY A 560 -6.50 35.11 -32.59
CA GLY A 560 -7.31 35.59 -33.73
C GLY A 560 -6.72 35.26 -35.11
N ARG A 561 -5.74 34.36 -35.17
CA ARG A 561 -5.06 33.87 -36.38
C ARG A 561 -4.65 32.42 -36.22
N THR A 562 -4.44 31.70 -37.30
CA THR A 562 -4.03 30.30 -37.26
C THR A 562 -2.64 30.17 -36.62
N ILE A 563 -2.58 29.46 -35.47
CA ILE A 563 -1.35 29.15 -34.74
C ILE A 563 -1.13 27.65 -34.75
N ALA A 564 0.05 27.22 -35.18
CA ALA A 564 0.49 25.85 -35.06
C ALA A 564 1.20 25.62 -33.72
N PHE A 565 0.97 24.46 -33.09
CA PHE A 565 1.62 24.09 -31.84
C PHE A 565 2.63 22.95 -32.11
N GLU A 566 3.89 23.14 -31.72
CA GLU A 566 4.96 22.18 -31.94
C GLU A 566 5.67 21.84 -30.63
N VAL A 567 5.84 20.56 -30.34
CA VAL A 567 6.48 20.06 -29.12
C VAL A 567 7.83 19.44 -29.44
N LYS A 568 8.91 19.97 -28.85
CA LYS A 568 10.27 19.44 -28.92
C LYS A 568 10.64 18.80 -27.58
N VAL A 569 11.51 17.78 -27.58
CA VAL A 569 12.11 17.26 -26.36
C VAL A 569 13.21 18.21 -25.92
N PHE A 570 13.26 18.52 -24.63
CA PHE A 570 14.38 19.25 -24.06
C PHE A 570 15.60 18.31 -24.05
N GLU A 571 16.37 18.30 -25.11
CA GLU A 571 17.75 17.81 -25.07
C GLU A 571 18.54 18.85 -24.27
N LYS A 572 18.82 18.50 -23.01
CA LYS A 572 19.80 19.22 -22.21
C LYS A 572 21.12 19.07 -22.98
N GLN A 573 21.47 20.07 -23.81
CA GLN A 573 22.83 20.22 -24.28
C GLN A 573 23.66 20.38 -23.00
N ALA A 574 24.27 19.29 -22.55
CA ALA A 574 25.40 19.36 -21.67
C ALA A 574 26.47 20.11 -22.51
N GLU A 575 26.74 21.33 -22.16
CA GLU A 575 28.06 21.90 -22.41
C GLU A 575 29.01 20.98 -21.66
N GLU A 576 29.59 20.04 -22.41
CA GLU A 576 30.73 19.26 -22.00
C GLU A 576 31.91 20.22 -21.88
N GLU A 577 32.08 20.85 -20.71
CA GLU A 577 33.42 21.11 -20.23
C GLU A 577 34.12 19.75 -20.22
N LYS A 578 34.98 19.51 -21.19
CA LYS A 578 35.89 18.36 -21.23
C LYS A 578 36.79 18.43 -20.01
N ILE A 579 36.32 17.90 -18.91
CA ILE A 579 37.16 17.58 -17.77
C ILE A 579 38.09 16.47 -18.27
N VAL A 580 39.35 16.81 -18.51
CA VAL A 580 40.39 15.84 -18.87
C VAL A 580 40.59 15.00 -17.61
N LEU A 581 39.97 13.84 -17.59
CA LEU A 581 40.06 12.88 -16.49
C LEU A 581 41.48 12.25 -16.48
N PRO A 582 42.06 12.01 -15.32
CA PRO A 582 43.25 11.18 -15.20
C PRO A 582 42.97 9.79 -15.78
N LYS A 583 43.90 9.19 -16.50
CA LYS A 583 43.76 7.88 -17.16
C LYS A 583 43.26 6.77 -16.23
N GLU A 584 43.60 6.85 -14.95
CA GLU A 584 43.19 5.90 -13.92
C GLU A 584 41.68 5.99 -13.61
N VAL A 585 41.08 7.18 -13.75
CA VAL A 585 39.63 7.40 -13.59
C VAL A 585 38.86 6.96 -14.83
N GLU A 586 39.45 7.13 -16.00
CA GLU A 586 38.91 6.64 -17.27
C GLU A 586 38.82 5.10 -17.27
N ILE A 587 39.85 4.41 -16.78
CA ILE A 587 39.88 2.95 -16.62
C ILE A 587 38.80 2.49 -15.62
N LEU A 588 38.59 3.20 -14.53
CA LEU A 588 37.53 2.90 -13.56
C LEU A 588 36.12 3.10 -14.15
N CYS A 589 35.91 4.13 -14.94
CA CYS A 589 34.64 4.37 -15.63
C CYS A 589 34.38 3.25 -16.68
N ASP A 590 35.39 2.79 -17.39
CA ASP A 590 35.26 1.70 -18.37
C ASP A 590 35.03 0.34 -17.72
N VAL A 591 35.72 0.04 -16.63
CA VAL A 591 35.57 -1.24 -15.90
C VAL A 591 34.22 -1.35 -15.20
N PHE A 592 33.72 -0.26 -14.63
CA PHE A 592 32.46 -0.26 -13.86
C PHE A 592 31.25 0.24 -14.66
N LYS A 593 31.41 0.63 -15.93
CA LYS A 593 30.37 1.22 -16.78
C LYS A 593 29.54 2.31 -16.07
N GLY A 594 30.20 3.08 -15.21
CA GLY A 594 29.61 4.13 -14.42
C GLY A 594 29.88 5.52 -14.98
N SER A 595 28.93 6.45 -14.86
CA SER A 595 29.12 7.87 -15.15
C SER A 595 29.46 8.61 -13.86
N LEU A 596 30.38 9.61 -13.96
CA LEU A 596 30.67 10.52 -12.86
C LEU A 596 29.48 11.45 -12.60
N LEU A 597 28.85 11.33 -11.45
CA LEU A 597 27.92 12.32 -10.95
C LEU A 597 28.75 13.43 -10.30
N GLY A 598 28.67 14.63 -10.86
CA GLY A 598 29.35 15.81 -10.32
C GLY A 598 28.96 16.03 -8.87
N ALA A 599 29.96 16.15 -8.00
CA ALA A 599 29.77 16.59 -6.62
C ALA A 599 29.37 18.08 -6.64
N GLN A 600 28.15 18.39 -6.18
CA GLN A 600 27.82 19.70 -5.68
C GLN A 600 28.27 19.86 -4.25
#